data_9b16e2996037b2661400e506f45898e5
#
_entry.id   9b16e2996037b2661400e506f45898e5
#
_cell.length_a   1.000
_cell.length_b   1.000
_cell.length_c   1.000
_cell.angle_alpha   90.00
_cell.angle_beta   90.00
_cell.angle_gamma   90.00
#
_symmetry.space_group_name_H-M   'P 1'
#
loop_
_entity.id
_entity.type
_entity.pdbx_description
1 polymer ?
#
loop_
_entity_poly.entity_id
_entity_poly.type
_entity_poly.pdbx_seq_one_letter_code
_entity_poly.pdbx_strand_id
1 'polypeptide(L)'
;MSTKIKVVNFIAAILLTLSCSSNHCKSTVCPENFTCEDGQCVCDEYHTGNNCEIELRETFYGTFTGIMNVYNEDFVLINSIEKSITVKDSTSDPTIMAIDDLVAFIDSRTLSFIFSIAKQDTSTNIQTEIRGYGGLVNGELDYNYTQTTQSVGPNLFPVIYKHYHFIG
;
A
#
# COMPACT_ATOMS: atom_id res chain seq x y z
N MET A 1 -32.19 -0.67 55.98
CA MET A 1 -32.85 -1.28 54.80
C MET A 1 -32.25 -0.82 53.46
N SER A 2 -30.97 -0.49 53.39
CA SER A 2 -30.40 0.15 52.18
C SER A 2 -29.31 -0.65 51.45
N THR A 3 -28.83 -1.76 52.01
CA THR A 3 -27.68 -2.50 51.49
C THR A 3 -28.07 -3.57 50.44
N LYS A 4 -29.28 -4.09 50.49
CA LYS A 4 -29.74 -5.14 49.57
C LYS A 4 -30.04 -4.64 48.13
N ILE A 5 -30.44 -3.38 48.00
CA ILE A 5 -30.81 -2.78 46.69
C ILE A 5 -29.54 -2.51 45.84
N LYS A 6 -28.41 -2.14 46.48
CA LYS A 6 -27.16 -1.84 45.77
C LYS A 6 -26.49 -3.09 45.15
N VAL A 7 -26.64 -4.25 45.80
CA VAL A 7 -26.03 -5.51 45.30
C VAL A 7 -26.78 -6.05 44.08
N VAL A 8 -28.13 -5.91 44.06
CA VAL A 8 -28.95 -6.37 42.94
C VAL A 8 -28.68 -5.55 41.68
N ASN A 9 -28.49 -4.22 41.81
CA ASN A 9 -28.15 -3.36 40.66
C ASN A 9 -26.74 -3.61 40.12
N PHE A 10 -25.79 -4.04 40.96
CA PHE A 10 -24.43 -4.36 40.54
C PHE A 10 -24.35 -5.68 39.76
N ILE A 11 -25.15 -6.67 40.16
CA ILE A 11 -25.25 -7.96 39.45
C ILE A 11 -25.94 -7.82 38.10
N ALA A 12 -26.98 -6.97 38.00
CA ALA A 12 -27.65 -6.67 36.74
C ALA A 12 -26.73 -5.94 35.73
N ALA A 13 -25.84 -5.05 36.20
CA ALA A 13 -24.87 -4.37 35.37
C ALA A 13 -23.77 -5.31 34.81
N ILE A 14 -23.36 -6.33 35.58
CA ILE A 14 -22.37 -7.32 35.17
C ILE A 14 -22.95 -8.31 34.16
N LEU A 15 -24.23 -8.61 34.21
CA LEU A 15 -24.88 -9.52 33.26
C LEU A 15 -25.12 -8.88 31.88
N LEU A 16 -25.10 -7.56 31.77
CA LEU A 16 -25.24 -6.85 30.48
C LEU A 16 -23.92 -6.74 29.70
N THR A 17 -22.76 -7.04 30.30
CA THR A 17 -21.46 -7.01 29.63
C THR A 17 -21.05 -8.37 29.04
N LEU A 18 -21.79 -9.43 29.27
CA LEU A 18 -21.65 -10.71 28.58
C LEU A 18 -22.42 -10.71 27.25
N SER A 19 -22.32 -9.63 26.49
CA SER A 19 -22.68 -9.60 25.08
C SER A 19 -21.71 -10.52 24.34
N CYS A 20 -22.12 -11.77 24.19
CA CYS A 20 -21.48 -12.78 23.37
C CYS A 20 -21.24 -12.18 21.98
N SER A 21 -19.98 -11.94 21.60
CA SER A 21 -19.62 -11.76 20.20
C SER A 21 -19.89 -13.11 19.52
N SER A 22 -21.10 -13.31 19.06
CA SER A 22 -21.45 -14.46 18.24
C SER A 22 -20.64 -14.35 16.96
N ASN A 23 -19.75 -15.31 16.75
CA ASN A 23 -18.92 -15.37 15.55
C ASN A 23 -19.86 -15.80 14.39
N HIS A 24 -20.60 -14.83 13.83
CA HIS A 24 -21.65 -15.01 12.83
C HIS A 24 -21.13 -15.68 11.55
N CYS A 25 -19.80 -15.73 11.38
CA CYS A 25 -19.15 -16.31 10.21
C CYS A 25 -18.86 -17.82 10.31
N LYS A 26 -19.15 -18.49 11.44
CA LYS A 26 -18.82 -19.92 11.62
C LYS A 26 -19.52 -20.87 10.64
N SER A 27 -20.68 -20.49 10.10
CA SER A 27 -21.49 -21.28 9.18
C SER A 27 -21.61 -20.65 7.79
N THR A 28 -21.04 -19.47 7.61
CA THR A 28 -21.12 -18.73 6.34
C THR A 28 -19.93 -19.13 5.46
N VAL A 29 -20.23 -19.68 4.27
CA VAL A 29 -19.21 -19.96 3.24
C VAL A 29 -19.39 -18.90 2.16
N CYS A 30 -18.40 -18.04 2.03
CA CYS A 30 -18.40 -17.02 1.00
C CYS A 30 -17.76 -17.52 -0.30
N PRO A 31 -18.20 -17.00 -1.46
CA PRO A 31 -17.55 -17.26 -2.75
C PRO A 31 -16.09 -16.75 -2.76
N GLU A 32 -15.37 -17.08 -3.84
CA GLU A 32 -14.06 -16.52 -4.14
C GLU A 32 -14.11 -14.99 -4.19
N ASN A 33 -13.04 -14.31 -3.74
CA ASN A 33 -12.92 -12.86 -3.62
C ASN A 33 -13.83 -12.20 -2.58
N PHE A 34 -14.53 -13.00 -1.76
CA PHE A 34 -15.34 -12.51 -0.66
C PHE A 34 -14.79 -12.96 0.68
N THR A 35 -14.94 -12.13 1.68
CA THR A 35 -14.68 -12.44 3.09
C THR A 35 -15.98 -12.34 3.89
N CYS A 36 -16.06 -13.04 5.01
CA CYS A 36 -17.23 -12.96 5.88
C CYS A 36 -17.02 -11.88 6.94
N GLU A 37 -17.90 -10.90 6.97
CA GLU A 37 -18.01 -9.89 8.02
C GLU A 37 -19.41 -9.92 8.62
N ASP A 38 -19.52 -10.12 9.93
CA ASP A 38 -20.79 -10.19 10.67
C ASP A 38 -21.85 -11.13 10.06
N GLY A 39 -21.41 -12.22 9.42
CA GLY A 39 -22.31 -13.20 8.79
C GLY A 39 -22.73 -12.87 7.36
N GLN A 40 -22.23 -11.80 6.80
CA GLN A 40 -22.45 -11.40 5.41
C GLN A 40 -21.15 -11.57 4.60
N CYS A 41 -21.28 -11.95 3.32
CA CYS A 41 -20.16 -11.97 2.42
C CYS A 41 -19.99 -10.58 1.81
N VAL A 42 -18.83 -9.97 2.06
CA VAL A 42 -18.39 -8.69 1.50
C VAL A 42 -17.14 -8.96 0.65
N CYS A 43 -16.77 -8.06 -0.25
CA CYS A 43 -15.52 -8.21 -0.98
C CYS A 43 -14.34 -8.31 -0.01
N ASP A 44 -13.36 -9.15 -0.35
CA ASP A 44 -12.11 -9.14 0.40
C ASP A 44 -11.35 -7.81 0.21
N GLU A 45 -10.22 -7.65 0.89
CA GLU A 45 -9.50 -6.38 0.92
C GLU A 45 -8.83 -5.99 -0.41
N TYR A 46 -8.79 -6.90 -1.40
CA TYR A 46 -8.13 -6.66 -2.70
C TYR A 46 -9.10 -6.63 -3.88
N HIS A 47 -10.41 -6.77 -3.61
CA HIS A 47 -11.43 -6.78 -4.64
C HIS A 47 -12.53 -5.75 -4.38
N THR A 48 -13.18 -5.31 -5.45
CA THR A 48 -14.29 -4.36 -5.44
C THR A 48 -15.30 -4.70 -6.54
N GLY A 49 -16.37 -3.93 -6.67
CA GLY A 49 -17.46 -4.22 -7.60
C GLY A 49 -18.63 -4.93 -6.91
N ASN A 50 -19.73 -5.11 -7.64
CA ASN A 50 -20.94 -5.71 -7.08
C ASN A 50 -20.77 -7.21 -6.77
N ASN A 51 -19.90 -7.89 -7.52
CA ASN A 51 -19.61 -9.31 -7.39
C ASN A 51 -18.13 -9.56 -7.02
N CYS A 52 -17.43 -8.54 -6.52
CA CYS A 52 -16.00 -8.58 -6.19
C CYS A 52 -15.13 -9.03 -7.37
N GLU A 53 -15.54 -8.64 -8.57
CA GLU A 53 -14.91 -9.04 -9.84
C GLU A 53 -13.75 -8.14 -10.28
N ILE A 54 -13.60 -6.97 -9.66
CA ILE A 54 -12.58 -5.98 -10.02
C ILE A 54 -11.47 -6.05 -8.99
N GLU A 55 -10.25 -6.35 -9.43
CA GLU A 55 -9.09 -6.26 -8.56
C GLU A 55 -8.74 -4.80 -8.24
N LEU A 56 -8.44 -4.52 -6.99
CA LEU A 56 -8.18 -3.15 -6.53
C LEU A 56 -7.03 -2.49 -7.29
N ARG A 57 -6.01 -3.27 -7.69
CA ARG A 57 -4.87 -2.80 -8.48
C ARG A 57 -5.27 -2.26 -9.86
N GLU A 58 -6.39 -2.71 -10.43
CA GLU A 58 -6.87 -2.24 -11.73
C GLU A 58 -7.24 -0.76 -11.70
N THR A 59 -7.56 -0.22 -10.53
CA THR A 59 -7.84 1.22 -10.36
C THR A 59 -6.62 2.09 -10.66
N PHE A 60 -5.42 1.51 -10.58
CA PHE A 60 -4.16 2.19 -10.88
C PHE A 60 -3.69 2.01 -12.32
N TYR A 61 -4.31 1.11 -13.11
CA TYR A 61 -3.82 0.82 -14.44
C TYR A 61 -4.01 1.98 -15.40
N GLY A 62 -2.96 2.30 -16.15
CA GLY A 62 -2.99 3.36 -17.13
C GLY A 62 -1.60 3.85 -17.51
N THR A 63 -1.59 4.85 -18.37
CA THR A 63 -0.41 5.63 -18.69
C THR A 63 -0.64 7.06 -18.24
N PHE A 64 0.19 7.51 -17.34
CA PHE A 64 0.15 8.83 -16.71
C PHE A 64 1.28 9.68 -17.28
N THR A 65 0.97 10.87 -17.76
CA THR A 65 1.99 11.81 -18.25
C THR A 65 2.03 13.02 -17.36
N GLY A 66 3.19 13.31 -16.82
CA GLY A 66 3.33 14.37 -15.83
C GLY A 66 4.77 14.84 -15.68
N ILE A 67 5.03 15.50 -14.57
CA ILE A 67 6.35 16.06 -14.26
C ILE A 67 7.03 15.22 -13.18
N MET A 68 8.23 14.78 -13.47
CA MET A 68 9.14 14.16 -12.50
C MET A 68 10.12 15.22 -12.00
N ASN A 69 9.95 15.65 -10.77
CA ASN A 69 10.87 16.54 -10.07
C ASN A 69 11.97 15.71 -9.38
N VAL A 70 13.21 16.13 -9.54
CA VAL A 70 14.40 15.49 -8.95
C VAL A 70 15.04 16.47 -7.98
N TYR A 71 15.27 16.01 -6.77
CA TYR A 71 15.88 16.80 -5.69
C TYR A 71 17.19 16.15 -5.23
N ASN A 72 18.11 16.96 -4.72
CA ASN A 72 19.32 16.47 -4.05
C ASN A 72 19.01 16.01 -2.59
N GLU A 73 20.04 15.65 -1.85
CA GLU A 73 19.96 15.21 -0.45
C GLU A 73 19.38 16.28 0.51
N ASP A 74 19.53 17.57 0.16
CA ASP A 74 19.00 18.71 0.92
C ASP A 74 17.58 19.10 0.50
N PHE A 75 16.92 18.29 -0.34
CA PHE A 75 15.60 18.57 -0.95
C PHE A 75 15.58 19.83 -1.82
N VAL A 76 16.71 20.21 -2.39
CA VAL A 76 16.77 21.30 -3.39
C VAL A 76 16.47 20.73 -4.75
N LEU A 77 15.51 21.33 -5.46
CA LEU A 77 15.14 20.94 -6.82
C LEU A 77 16.34 21.14 -7.77
N ILE A 78 16.80 20.06 -8.40
CA ILE A 78 17.93 20.08 -9.32
C ILE A 78 17.53 19.82 -10.78
N ASN A 79 16.36 19.22 -10.99
CA ASN A 79 15.84 18.96 -12.34
C ASN A 79 14.32 18.75 -12.32
N SER A 80 13.66 19.04 -13.45
CA SER A 80 12.28 18.68 -13.72
C SER A 80 12.19 18.18 -15.15
N ILE A 81 11.63 16.99 -15.33
CA ILE A 81 11.50 16.35 -16.65
C ILE A 81 10.06 15.90 -16.87
N GLU A 82 9.57 16.10 -18.08
CA GLU A 82 8.33 15.50 -18.53
C GLU A 82 8.52 13.99 -18.71
N LYS A 83 7.63 13.18 -18.14
CA LYS A 83 7.74 11.72 -18.16
C LYS A 83 6.37 11.08 -18.29
N SER A 84 6.30 9.98 -19.05
CA SER A 84 5.14 9.10 -19.06
C SER A 84 5.48 7.84 -18.24
N ILE A 85 4.55 7.45 -17.38
CA ILE A 85 4.67 6.28 -16.49
C ILE A 85 3.53 5.32 -16.83
N THR A 86 3.85 4.07 -17.01
CA THR A 86 2.83 3.03 -17.25
C THR A 86 2.68 2.15 -16.03
N VAL A 87 1.45 2.08 -15.52
CA VAL A 87 1.05 1.16 -14.46
C VAL A 87 0.24 0.02 -15.09
N LYS A 88 0.62 -1.21 -14.82
CA LYS A 88 0.01 -2.40 -15.41
C LYS A 88 0.13 -3.61 -14.51
N ASP A 89 -0.54 -4.67 -14.92
CA ASP A 89 -0.38 -6.00 -14.33
C ASP A 89 1.07 -6.49 -14.38
N SER A 90 1.49 -7.18 -13.34
CA SER A 90 2.84 -7.74 -13.18
C SER A 90 2.81 -9.25 -12.94
N THR A 91 1.82 -9.73 -12.20
CA THR A 91 1.66 -11.13 -11.80
C THR A 91 0.18 -11.45 -11.61
N SER A 92 -0.15 -12.73 -11.38
CA SER A 92 -1.50 -13.14 -10.96
C SER A 92 -1.85 -12.77 -9.51
N ASP A 93 -0.89 -12.24 -8.72
CA ASP A 93 -1.11 -11.82 -7.35
C ASP A 93 -1.79 -10.43 -7.34
N PRO A 94 -3.03 -10.28 -6.80
CA PRO A 94 -3.77 -9.03 -6.80
C PRO A 94 -3.13 -7.93 -5.94
N THR A 95 -2.15 -8.27 -5.11
CA THR A 95 -1.41 -7.33 -4.26
C THR A 95 -0.23 -6.66 -4.97
N ILE A 96 0.09 -7.10 -6.21
CA ILE A 96 1.31 -6.70 -6.92
C ILE A 96 0.96 -6.09 -8.29
N MET A 97 1.59 -4.96 -8.60
CA MET A 97 1.52 -4.31 -9.92
C MET A 97 2.91 -3.85 -10.39
N ALA A 98 3.04 -3.53 -11.66
CA ALA A 98 4.23 -2.92 -12.24
C ALA A 98 4.00 -1.42 -12.47
N ILE A 99 4.98 -0.61 -12.09
CA ILE A 99 5.07 0.82 -12.40
C ILE A 99 6.35 0.99 -13.23
N ASP A 100 6.20 1.11 -14.55
CA ASP A 100 7.30 0.93 -15.50
C ASP A 100 8.01 -0.42 -15.25
N ASP A 101 9.29 -0.37 -14.83
CA ASP A 101 10.11 -1.54 -14.50
C ASP A 101 10.17 -1.86 -12.99
N LEU A 102 9.40 -1.14 -12.18
CA LEU A 102 9.38 -1.30 -10.73
C LEU A 102 8.21 -2.19 -10.32
N VAL A 103 8.46 -3.08 -9.35
CA VAL A 103 7.40 -3.88 -8.72
C VAL A 103 6.89 -3.14 -7.49
N ALA A 104 5.60 -2.89 -7.44
CA ALA A 104 4.93 -2.20 -6.35
C ALA A 104 3.92 -3.12 -5.67
N PHE A 105 3.77 -2.96 -4.35
CA PHE A 105 2.82 -3.66 -3.51
C PHE A 105 1.70 -2.71 -3.10
N ILE A 106 0.48 -3.13 -3.25
CA ILE A 106 -0.71 -2.34 -2.93
C ILE A 106 -1.05 -2.47 -1.46
N ASP A 107 -1.31 -1.34 -0.82
CA ASP A 107 -2.00 -1.26 0.47
C ASP A 107 -3.49 -1.02 0.22
N SER A 108 -4.28 -2.07 0.40
CA SER A 108 -5.73 -2.04 0.19
C SER A 108 -6.48 -1.05 1.09
N ARG A 109 -5.94 -0.76 2.28
CA ARG A 109 -6.59 0.11 3.26
C ARG A 109 -6.51 1.59 2.90
N THR A 110 -5.43 1.98 2.24
CA THR A 110 -5.15 3.38 1.94
C THR A 110 -5.26 3.72 0.46
N LEU A 111 -5.54 2.71 -0.41
CA LEU A 111 -5.49 2.86 -1.86
C LEU A 111 -4.18 3.48 -2.32
N SER A 112 -3.09 2.98 -1.75
CA SER A 112 -1.74 3.43 -2.04
C SER A 112 -0.86 2.22 -2.39
N PHE A 113 0.35 2.50 -2.83
CA PHE A 113 1.33 1.45 -3.10
C PHE A 113 2.70 1.83 -2.52
N ILE A 114 3.47 0.80 -2.23
CA ILE A 114 4.86 0.93 -1.82
C ILE A 114 5.74 0.10 -2.74
N PHE A 115 6.97 0.53 -2.93
CA PHE A 115 7.98 -0.27 -3.63
C PHE A 115 9.35 -0.15 -2.98
N SER A 116 10.11 -1.23 -3.05
CA SER A 116 11.49 -1.27 -2.57
C SER A 116 12.28 -2.21 -3.46
N ILE A 117 13.30 -1.69 -4.10
CA ILE A 117 14.16 -2.43 -5.03
C ILE A 117 15.61 -2.18 -4.67
N ALA A 118 16.38 -3.25 -4.57
CA ALA A 118 17.83 -3.18 -4.49
C ALA A 118 18.42 -3.83 -5.76
N LYS A 119 19.25 -3.08 -6.49
CA LYS A 119 19.99 -3.57 -7.65
C LYS A 119 21.48 -3.41 -7.37
N GLN A 120 22.25 -4.44 -7.68
CA GLN A 120 23.71 -4.37 -7.64
C GLN A 120 24.26 -4.57 -9.05
N ASP A 121 25.02 -3.60 -9.51
CA ASP A 121 25.83 -3.75 -10.73
C ASP A 121 27.19 -4.34 -10.33
N THR A 122 27.37 -5.61 -10.66
CA THR A 122 28.60 -6.34 -10.32
C THR A 122 29.81 -5.88 -11.15
N SER A 123 29.59 -5.21 -12.29
CA SER A 123 30.66 -4.71 -13.14
C SER A 123 31.29 -3.42 -12.59
N THR A 124 30.49 -2.60 -11.95
CA THR A 124 30.90 -1.31 -11.36
C THR A 124 31.00 -1.35 -9.84
N ASN A 125 30.59 -2.45 -9.21
CA ASN A 125 30.43 -2.55 -7.76
C ASN A 125 29.54 -1.44 -7.16
N ILE A 126 28.53 -1.03 -7.91
CA ILE A 126 27.56 -0.02 -7.45
C ILE A 126 26.29 -0.73 -7.01
N GLN A 127 25.84 -0.44 -5.81
CA GLN A 127 24.52 -0.82 -5.29
C GLN A 127 23.57 0.38 -5.37
N THR A 128 22.43 0.17 -5.99
CA THR A 128 21.35 1.16 -6.03
C THR A 128 20.13 0.60 -5.29
N GLU A 129 19.65 1.35 -4.34
CA GLU A 129 18.41 1.07 -3.63
C GLU A 129 17.38 2.15 -3.97
N ILE A 130 16.16 1.73 -4.31
CA ILE A 130 15.03 2.60 -4.61
C ILE A 130 13.91 2.22 -3.64
N ARG A 131 13.42 3.19 -2.87
CA ARG A 131 12.26 3.03 -1.98
C ARG A 131 11.31 4.16 -2.20
N GLY A 132 10.03 3.83 -2.30
CA GLY A 132 9.02 4.84 -2.51
C GLY A 132 7.61 4.38 -2.20
N TYR A 133 6.71 5.30 -2.33
CA TYR A 133 5.28 5.13 -2.12
C TYR A 133 4.52 6.11 -3.00
N GLY A 134 3.27 5.81 -3.25
CA GLY A 134 2.38 6.67 -4.02
C GLY A 134 0.95 6.20 -4.02
N GLY A 135 0.13 6.85 -4.83
CA GLY A 135 -1.29 6.57 -4.96
C GLY A 135 -1.91 7.38 -6.09
N LEU A 136 -3.23 7.35 -6.18
CA LEU A 136 -4.00 8.24 -7.04
C LEU A 136 -4.57 9.40 -6.22
N VAL A 137 -4.29 10.62 -6.68
CA VAL A 137 -4.85 11.85 -6.12
C VAL A 137 -5.70 12.52 -7.18
N ASN A 138 -7.02 12.53 -7.02
CA ASN A 138 -7.98 13.05 -8.00
C ASN A 138 -7.88 12.40 -9.40
N GLY A 139 -7.43 11.15 -9.46
CA GLY A 139 -7.25 10.40 -10.72
C GLY A 139 -5.88 10.61 -11.37
N GLU A 140 -5.01 11.41 -10.79
CA GLU A 140 -3.63 11.61 -11.20
C GLU A 140 -2.71 10.71 -10.37
N LEU A 141 -1.64 10.18 -10.98
CA LEU A 141 -0.63 9.40 -10.30
C LEU A 141 0.32 10.33 -9.55
N ASP A 142 0.34 10.21 -8.23
CA ASP A 142 1.29 10.92 -7.36
C ASP A 142 2.17 9.89 -6.66
N TYR A 143 3.48 9.94 -6.89
CA TYR A 143 4.41 9.08 -6.16
C TYR A 143 5.76 9.72 -5.91
N ASN A 144 6.33 9.34 -4.79
CA ASN A 144 7.63 9.80 -4.32
C ASN A 144 8.57 8.60 -4.14
N TYR A 145 9.84 8.77 -4.49
CA TYR A 145 10.84 7.78 -4.13
C TYR A 145 12.20 8.40 -3.85
N THR A 146 12.98 7.68 -3.06
CA THR A 146 14.39 7.97 -2.80
C THR A 146 15.24 6.92 -3.49
N GLN A 147 16.20 7.36 -4.25
CA GLN A 147 17.24 6.53 -4.81
C GLN A 147 18.53 6.75 -4.03
N THR A 148 19.07 5.69 -3.45
CA THR A 148 20.37 5.67 -2.77
C THR A 148 21.35 4.90 -3.65
N THR A 149 22.50 5.50 -3.97
CA THR A 149 23.56 4.86 -4.75
C THR A 149 24.83 4.86 -3.93
N GLN A 150 25.42 3.69 -3.75
CA GLN A 150 26.67 3.52 -3.00
C GLN A 150 27.60 2.54 -3.70
N SER A 151 28.91 2.70 -3.54
CA SER A 151 29.87 1.69 -3.98
C SER A 151 29.99 0.58 -2.93
N VAL A 152 30.14 -0.66 -3.42
CA VAL A 152 30.35 -1.85 -2.59
C VAL A 152 31.78 -2.31 -2.77
N GLY A 153 32.64 -2.10 -1.75
CA GLY A 153 34.05 -2.52 -1.85
C GLY A 153 35.02 -1.61 -1.08
N PRO A 154 36.32 -1.84 -1.20
CA PRO A 154 37.32 -1.11 -0.43
C PRO A 154 37.48 0.38 -0.80
N ASN A 155 37.00 0.78 -1.98
CA ASN A 155 37.00 2.18 -2.43
C ASN A 155 35.58 2.75 -2.27
N LEU A 156 35.26 3.22 -1.07
CA LEU A 156 33.95 3.80 -0.78
C LEU A 156 33.85 5.19 -1.41
N PHE A 157 33.00 5.33 -2.43
CA PHE A 157 32.50 6.64 -2.82
C PHE A 157 31.44 7.11 -1.83
N PRO A 158 31.23 8.43 -1.67
CA PRO A 158 30.15 8.93 -0.83
C PRO A 158 28.80 8.39 -1.32
N VAL A 159 27.94 8.09 -0.37
CA VAL A 159 26.55 7.69 -0.66
C VAL A 159 25.85 8.88 -1.32
N ILE A 160 25.22 8.65 -2.47
CA ILE A 160 24.47 9.68 -3.18
C ILE A 160 22.99 9.42 -2.95
N TYR A 161 22.30 10.42 -2.43
CA TYR A 161 20.87 10.43 -2.25
C TYR A 161 20.21 11.34 -3.29
N LYS A 162 19.14 10.85 -3.91
CA LYS A 162 18.24 11.65 -4.75
C LYS A 162 16.80 11.34 -4.37
N HIS A 163 16.00 12.37 -4.31
CA HIS A 163 14.56 12.27 -4.09
C HIS A 163 13.84 12.62 -5.37
N TYR A 164 12.78 11.89 -5.67
CA TYR A 164 12.00 12.03 -6.88
C TYR A 164 10.53 12.18 -6.49
N HIS A 165 9.84 13.08 -7.19
CA HIS A 165 8.41 13.28 -7.02
C HIS A 165 7.77 13.41 -8.39
N PHE A 166 6.84 12.52 -8.70
CA PHE A 166 6.07 12.52 -9.94
C PHE A 166 4.62 12.91 -9.64
N ILE A 167 4.07 13.79 -10.47
CA ILE A 167 2.65 14.15 -10.49
C ILE A 167 2.20 14.15 -11.95
N GLY A 168 1.15 13.34 -12.26
CA GLY A 168 0.59 13.27 -13.62
C GLY A 168 -0.56 12.29 -13.76
#